data_da0594a968bed9770136f423dc42d70e
#
_entry.id   da0594a968bed9770136f423dc42d70e
#
_cell.length_a   1.000
_cell.length_b   1.000
_cell.length_c   1.000
_cell.angle_alpha   90.00
_cell.angle_beta   90.00
_cell.angle_gamma   90.00
#
_symmetry.space_group_name_H-M   'P 1'
#
loop_
_entity.id
_entity.type
_entity.pdbx_description
1 polymer ?
#
loop_
_entity_poly.entity_id
_entity_poly.type
_entity_poly.pdbx_seq_one_letter_code
_entity_poly.pdbx_strand_id
1 'polypeptide(L)'
;MQQLKTDYLVVGAGAMGMAFTDVLLTESDAKLIIVDKHHQPGGHWNDAYPFVRLHQPSAFYGVKSKQLGENTIDTTGLNKGLYELATNEEVCSYFDQVMQRQFLPSGRVQYFPSCEYQGNGEFSSLLSKEKYKVSFEKEVDSTYMNVVVPSKRPPPFTLSGNVLSAPLNELSALGQKFEHFNVVGAGKTAIDAVLFLLRNEVDPDRISWIMPRDSWILDRAQIQPTLKSIGTALANQVVPGSESKNIDEFFSKVSDAGGLLRIDENVKPTMYRCSTVTKAELIQLKRIKKIIYYLMVKMPSITFGTPPFNFLNGPGSVSYTHLT
;
A
#
# COMPACT_ATOMS: atom_id res chain seq x y z
N MET A 1 -28.15 -2.58 -25.01
CA MET A 1 -26.75 -2.96 -24.85
C MET A 1 -25.97 -2.39 -26.02
N GLN A 2 -25.07 -1.48 -25.74
CA GLN A 2 -24.26 -0.81 -26.77
C GLN A 2 -23.11 -1.74 -27.19
N GLN A 3 -22.89 -1.87 -28.51
CA GLN A 3 -21.80 -2.67 -29.09
C GLN A 3 -20.57 -1.80 -29.33
N LEU A 4 -19.42 -2.25 -28.86
CA LEU A 4 -18.13 -1.58 -29.02
C LEU A 4 -17.13 -2.55 -29.65
N LYS A 5 -16.07 -1.99 -30.27
CA LYS A 5 -14.98 -2.79 -30.84
C LYS A 5 -13.64 -2.14 -30.56
N THR A 6 -12.64 -2.94 -30.21
CA THR A 6 -11.28 -2.49 -29.95
C THR A 6 -10.27 -3.62 -30.21
N ASP A 7 -8.98 -3.30 -30.23
CA ASP A 7 -7.92 -4.31 -30.27
C ASP A 7 -7.67 -4.88 -28.87
N TYR A 8 -7.61 -4.01 -27.85
CA TYR A 8 -7.40 -4.40 -26.46
C TYR A 8 -8.51 -3.91 -25.53
N LEU A 9 -9.05 -4.83 -24.73
CA LEU A 9 -9.89 -4.50 -23.58
C LEU A 9 -9.03 -4.59 -22.31
N VAL A 10 -8.82 -3.47 -21.62
CA VAL A 10 -8.07 -3.39 -20.37
C VAL A 10 -9.04 -3.24 -19.21
N VAL A 11 -9.03 -4.21 -18.31
CA VAL A 11 -9.86 -4.22 -17.10
C VAL A 11 -9.02 -3.67 -15.94
N GLY A 12 -9.41 -2.51 -15.43
CA GLY A 12 -8.72 -1.78 -14.37
C GLY A 12 -7.82 -0.63 -14.88
N ALA A 13 -8.06 0.57 -14.36
CA ALA A 13 -7.24 1.77 -14.58
C ALA A 13 -6.31 2.07 -13.37
N GLY A 14 -5.85 1.03 -12.68
CA GLY A 14 -4.80 1.10 -11.67
C GLY A 14 -3.41 1.20 -12.30
N ALA A 15 -2.37 1.22 -11.47
CA ALA A 15 -0.98 1.39 -11.93
C ALA A 15 -0.59 0.42 -13.06
N MET A 16 -0.99 -0.85 -12.97
CA MET A 16 -0.67 -1.87 -13.98
C MET A 16 -1.38 -1.62 -15.30
N GLY A 17 -2.69 -1.34 -15.28
CA GLY A 17 -3.46 -1.03 -16.49
C GLY A 17 -2.99 0.25 -17.16
N MET A 18 -2.67 1.28 -16.37
CA MET A 18 -2.12 2.54 -16.88
C MET A 18 -0.72 2.33 -17.50
N ALA A 19 0.17 1.59 -16.85
CA ALA A 19 1.51 1.31 -17.38
C ALA A 19 1.45 0.46 -18.65
N PHE A 20 0.59 -0.56 -18.70
CA PHE A 20 0.39 -1.35 -19.91
C PHE A 20 -0.13 -0.49 -21.07
N THR A 21 -1.14 0.35 -20.81
CA THR A 21 -1.72 1.24 -21.81
C THR A 21 -0.67 2.22 -22.35
N ASP A 22 0.13 2.81 -21.48
CA ASP A 22 1.20 3.75 -21.85
C ASP A 22 2.22 3.14 -22.81
N VAL A 23 2.70 1.94 -22.49
CA VAL A 23 3.65 1.20 -23.35
C VAL A 23 3.00 0.85 -24.68
N LEU A 24 1.75 0.37 -24.68
CA LEU A 24 1.06 -0.03 -25.90
C LEU A 24 0.80 1.18 -26.83
N LEU A 25 0.45 2.34 -26.28
CA LEU A 25 0.30 3.59 -27.06
C LEU A 25 1.62 4.07 -27.63
N THR A 26 2.74 3.79 -26.98
CA THR A 26 4.07 4.21 -27.42
C THR A 26 4.66 3.28 -28.48
N GLU A 27 4.40 1.96 -28.34
CA GLU A 27 5.07 0.93 -29.16
C GLU A 27 4.17 0.35 -30.27
N SER A 28 2.90 0.79 -30.39
CA SER A 28 1.96 0.29 -31.39
C SER A 28 0.91 1.32 -31.78
N ASP A 29 0.09 1.01 -32.82
CA ASP A 29 -1.08 1.78 -33.24
C ASP A 29 -2.40 1.24 -32.68
N ALA A 30 -2.35 0.32 -31.72
CA ALA A 30 -3.53 -0.35 -31.19
C ALA A 30 -4.54 0.61 -30.55
N LYS A 31 -5.83 0.26 -30.67
CA LYS A 31 -6.95 0.92 -30.00
C LYS A 31 -7.31 0.16 -28.74
N LEU A 32 -7.67 0.89 -27.69
CA LEU A 32 -7.94 0.35 -26.37
C LEU A 32 -9.28 0.83 -25.80
N ILE A 33 -9.95 -0.06 -25.11
CA ILE A 33 -11.03 0.29 -24.19
C ILE A 33 -10.56 -0.04 -22.78
N ILE A 34 -10.63 0.93 -21.87
CA ILE A 34 -10.29 0.76 -20.45
C ILE A 34 -11.57 0.85 -19.64
N VAL A 35 -11.82 -0.13 -18.79
CA VAL A 35 -12.99 -0.21 -17.90
C VAL A 35 -12.51 -0.23 -16.45
N ASP A 36 -13.00 0.67 -15.60
CA ASP A 36 -12.68 0.68 -14.17
C ASP A 36 -13.92 0.94 -13.32
N LYS A 37 -14.01 0.26 -12.17
CA LYS A 37 -15.09 0.45 -11.20
C LYS A 37 -15.00 1.78 -10.44
N HIS A 38 -13.82 2.38 -10.33
CA HIS A 38 -13.63 3.67 -9.71
C HIS A 38 -14.03 4.81 -10.65
N HIS A 39 -14.31 5.96 -10.07
CA HIS A 39 -14.72 7.16 -10.80
C HIS A 39 -13.54 7.84 -11.53
N GLN A 40 -12.30 7.48 -11.20
CA GLN A 40 -11.07 8.01 -11.79
C GLN A 40 -9.96 6.94 -11.81
N PRO A 41 -8.90 7.14 -12.62
CA PRO A 41 -7.73 6.26 -12.61
C PRO A 41 -7.02 6.26 -11.24
N GLY A 42 -6.21 5.23 -10.99
CA GLY A 42 -5.44 5.10 -9.74
C GLY A 42 -5.71 3.79 -8.99
N GLY A 43 -6.75 3.03 -9.39
CA GLY A 43 -7.05 1.73 -8.79
C GLY A 43 -7.26 1.84 -7.28
N HIS A 44 -6.58 1.00 -6.48
CA HIS A 44 -6.72 0.96 -5.02
C HIS A 44 -6.30 2.26 -4.29
N TRP A 45 -5.57 3.17 -4.95
CA TRP A 45 -5.26 4.49 -4.38
C TRP A 45 -6.53 5.31 -4.12
N ASN A 46 -7.59 5.11 -4.92
CA ASN A 46 -8.89 5.74 -4.68
C ASN A 46 -9.54 5.32 -3.35
N ASP A 47 -9.14 4.18 -2.80
CA ASP A 47 -9.66 3.62 -1.55
C ASP A 47 -8.67 3.74 -0.39
N ALA A 48 -7.47 4.29 -0.62
CA ALA A 48 -6.42 4.41 0.38
C ALA A 48 -6.73 5.49 1.43
N TYR A 49 -6.08 5.40 2.59
CA TYR A 49 -6.24 6.40 3.65
C TYR A 49 -5.53 7.72 3.30
N PRO A 50 -6.05 8.88 3.78
CA PRO A 50 -5.63 10.19 3.27
C PRO A 50 -4.15 10.54 3.49
N PHE A 51 -3.52 10.01 4.53
CA PHE A 51 -2.13 10.31 4.89
C PHE A 51 -1.12 9.28 4.36
N VAL A 52 -1.55 8.35 3.48
CA VAL A 52 -0.62 7.40 2.87
C VAL A 52 0.33 8.08 1.91
N ARG A 53 1.58 7.61 1.91
CA ARG A 53 2.60 7.95 0.91
C ARG A 53 3.19 6.68 0.33
N LEU A 54 3.80 6.79 -0.83
CA LEU A 54 4.64 5.72 -1.38
C LEU A 54 5.69 5.29 -0.34
N HIS A 55 6.11 4.03 -0.39
CA HIS A 55 7.19 3.53 0.46
C HIS A 55 8.56 3.90 -0.07
N GLN A 56 8.67 3.90 -1.39
CA GLN A 56 9.86 4.16 -2.17
C GLN A 56 9.70 5.48 -2.92
N PRO A 57 10.79 6.05 -3.42
CA PRO A 57 10.76 7.28 -4.19
C PRO A 57 9.74 7.28 -5.32
N SER A 58 9.09 8.41 -5.52
CA SER A 58 8.06 8.63 -6.55
C SER A 58 8.53 8.22 -7.94
N ALA A 59 9.80 8.42 -8.26
CA ALA A 59 10.43 8.07 -9.53
C ALA A 59 10.34 6.57 -9.91
N PHE A 60 10.11 5.68 -8.95
CA PHE A 60 9.93 4.25 -9.21
C PHE A 60 8.48 3.86 -9.51
N TYR A 61 7.57 4.83 -9.55
CA TYR A 61 6.15 4.56 -9.69
C TYR A 61 5.54 5.38 -10.82
N GLY A 62 4.55 4.83 -11.50
CA GLY A 62 3.84 5.49 -12.58
C GLY A 62 4.04 4.84 -13.94
N VAL A 63 3.86 5.61 -15.03
CA VAL A 63 4.01 5.18 -16.41
C VAL A 63 5.34 5.63 -17.00
N LYS A 64 5.80 4.97 -18.08
CA LYS A 64 7.10 5.23 -18.71
C LYS A 64 7.20 6.61 -19.32
N SER A 65 6.11 7.08 -19.96
CA SER A 65 6.09 8.33 -20.72
C SER A 65 6.03 9.60 -19.87
N LYS A 66 5.68 9.46 -18.59
CA LYS A 66 5.56 10.58 -17.66
C LYS A 66 6.02 10.18 -16.26
N GLN A 67 6.96 10.91 -15.71
CA GLN A 67 7.43 10.69 -14.35
C GLN A 67 6.40 11.15 -13.32
N LEU A 68 6.29 10.44 -12.21
CA LEU A 68 5.60 10.88 -11.01
C LEU A 68 6.58 11.66 -10.12
N GLY A 69 6.19 12.87 -9.71
CA GLY A 69 7.01 13.77 -8.90
C GLY A 69 8.09 14.51 -9.71
N GLU A 70 8.90 15.27 -9.01
CA GLU A 70 9.92 16.18 -9.58
C GLU A 70 11.36 15.70 -9.29
N ASN A 71 11.55 14.52 -8.70
CA ASN A 71 12.85 14.02 -8.24
C ASN A 71 13.56 14.94 -7.22
N THR A 72 12.79 15.59 -6.38
CA THR A 72 13.33 16.46 -5.34
C THR A 72 13.78 15.65 -4.12
N ILE A 73 14.69 16.24 -3.34
CA ILE A 73 15.11 15.67 -2.05
C ILE A 73 14.32 16.35 -0.93
N ASP A 74 13.70 15.56 -0.07
CA ASP A 74 13.01 16.07 1.10
C ASP A 74 13.98 16.77 2.06
N THR A 75 13.69 18.02 2.40
CA THR A 75 14.53 18.83 3.27
C THR A 75 14.11 18.80 4.73
N THR A 76 12.92 18.26 5.01
CA THR A 76 12.32 18.21 6.36
C THR A 76 11.68 16.85 6.64
N GLY A 77 11.24 16.65 7.89
CA GLY A 77 10.50 15.45 8.29
C GLY A 77 11.35 14.18 8.38
N LEU A 78 10.68 13.05 8.50
CA LEU A 78 11.33 11.74 8.71
C LEU A 78 11.95 11.15 7.43
N ASN A 79 11.65 11.73 6.25
CA ASN A 79 12.26 11.35 4.97
C ASN A 79 13.39 12.31 4.54
N LYS A 80 13.78 13.25 5.40
CA LYS A 80 14.83 14.27 5.10
C LYS A 80 16.09 13.64 4.53
N GLY A 81 16.57 14.20 3.42
CA GLY A 81 17.78 13.78 2.73
C GLY A 81 17.59 12.65 1.73
N LEU A 82 16.37 12.16 1.56
CA LEU A 82 16.00 11.14 0.59
C LEU A 82 15.04 11.71 -0.47
N TYR A 83 14.91 11.03 -1.60
CA TYR A 83 13.99 11.42 -2.65
C TYR A 83 12.54 11.36 -2.17
N GLU A 84 11.74 12.29 -2.69
CA GLU A 84 10.34 12.51 -2.34
C GLU A 84 9.45 11.27 -2.49
N LEU A 85 8.43 11.22 -1.65
CA LEU A 85 7.41 10.18 -1.65
C LEU A 85 6.06 10.80 -1.98
N ALA A 86 5.48 10.46 -3.11
CA ALA A 86 4.16 10.95 -3.50
C ALA A 86 3.08 10.52 -2.49
N THR A 87 2.19 11.44 -2.21
CA THR A 87 0.97 11.22 -1.44
C THR A 87 -0.08 10.50 -2.27
N ASN A 88 -1.15 10.04 -1.63
CA ASN A 88 -2.32 9.49 -2.29
C ASN A 88 -2.89 10.44 -3.36
N GLU A 89 -3.07 11.71 -2.99
CA GLU A 89 -3.64 12.73 -3.88
C GLU A 89 -2.74 12.98 -5.10
N GLU A 90 -1.42 13.04 -4.89
CA GLU A 90 -0.45 13.19 -5.99
C GLU A 90 -0.48 12.00 -6.93
N VAL A 91 -0.60 10.77 -6.42
CA VAL A 91 -0.70 9.56 -7.27
C VAL A 91 -2.00 9.55 -8.07
N CYS A 92 -3.15 9.83 -7.45
CA CYS A 92 -4.44 9.88 -8.13
C CYS A 92 -4.47 11.00 -9.18
N SER A 93 -4.02 12.21 -8.82
CA SER A 93 -3.92 13.35 -9.74
C SER A 93 -2.99 13.07 -10.91
N TYR A 94 -1.86 12.41 -10.67
CA TYR A 94 -0.93 12.01 -11.70
C TYR A 94 -1.56 11.06 -12.73
N PHE A 95 -2.24 10.00 -12.28
CA PHE A 95 -2.91 9.08 -13.20
C PHE A 95 -4.06 9.72 -13.95
N ASP A 96 -4.81 10.61 -13.32
CA ASP A 96 -5.83 11.39 -14.02
C ASP A 96 -5.21 12.29 -15.10
N GLN A 97 -4.11 12.99 -14.80
CA GLN A 97 -3.40 13.79 -15.80
C GLN A 97 -2.88 12.93 -16.97
N VAL A 98 -2.36 11.73 -16.72
CA VAL A 98 -1.94 10.80 -17.79
C VAL A 98 -3.13 10.42 -18.66
N MET A 99 -4.26 10.07 -18.05
CA MET A 99 -5.49 9.73 -18.78
C MET A 99 -5.97 10.90 -19.62
N GLN A 100 -6.14 12.08 -19.02
CA GLN A 100 -6.78 13.25 -19.67
C GLN A 100 -5.86 13.92 -20.69
N ARG A 101 -4.55 13.93 -20.48
CA ARG A 101 -3.61 14.71 -21.31
C ARG A 101 -2.80 13.88 -22.29
N GLN A 102 -2.77 12.55 -22.13
CA GLN A 102 -2.01 11.66 -23.01
C GLN A 102 -2.90 10.59 -23.65
N PHE A 103 -3.63 9.80 -22.85
CA PHE A 103 -4.35 8.65 -23.35
C PHE A 103 -5.57 9.06 -24.20
N LEU A 104 -6.48 9.85 -23.65
CA LEU A 104 -7.68 10.28 -24.36
C LEU A 104 -7.37 11.14 -25.61
N PRO A 105 -6.43 12.12 -25.55
CA PRO A 105 -6.08 12.92 -26.72
C PRO A 105 -5.42 12.13 -27.86
N SER A 106 -4.89 10.92 -27.58
CA SER A 106 -4.36 10.04 -28.64
C SER A 106 -5.43 9.63 -29.66
N GLY A 107 -6.72 9.74 -29.32
CA GLY A 107 -7.84 9.27 -30.12
C GLY A 107 -7.94 7.73 -30.21
N ARG A 108 -7.06 7.00 -29.53
CA ARG A 108 -6.98 5.53 -29.54
C ARG A 108 -7.51 4.87 -28.25
N VAL A 109 -7.81 5.66 -27.22
CA VAL A 109 -8.30 5.17 -25.93
C VAL A 109 -9.74 5.65 -25.71
N GLN A 110 -10.62 4.72 -25.35
CA GLN A 110 -11.91 5.01 -24.75
C GLN A 110 -11.88 4.56 -23.28
N TYR A 111 -12.25 5.45 -22.37
CA TYR A 111 -12.23 5.18 -20.94
C TYR A 111 -13.64 5.17 -20.36
N PHE A 112 -13.97 4.10 -19.63
CA PHE A 112 -15.26 3.89 -18.98
C PHE A 112 -15.05 3.79 -17.45
N PRO A 113 -15.00 4.94 -16.74
CA PRO A 113 -14.99 4.97 -15.27
C PRO A 113 -16.35 4.60 -14.70
N SER A 114 -16.38 4.26 -13.40
CA SER A 114 -17.59 3.86 -12.68
C SER A 114 -18.37 2.75 -13.41
N CYS A 115 -17.63 1.81 -14.00
CA CYS A 115 -18.18 0.67 -14.73
C CYS A 115 -17.66 -0.64 -14.16
N GLU A 116 -18.56 -1.60 -13.95
CA GLU A 116 -18.22 -2.93 -13.46
C GLU A 116 -18.11 -3.93 -14.61
N TYR A 117 -16.92 -4.51 -14.74
CA TYR A 117 -16.68 -5.58 -15.70
C TYR A 117 -17.28 -6.91 -15.20
N GLN A 118 -17.98 -7.61 -16.07
CA GLN A 118 -18.73 -8.83 -15.75
C GLN A 118 -18.16 -10.08 -16.43
N GLY A 119 -17.07 -9.92 -17.18
CA GLY A 119 -16.46 -10.98 -17.95
C GLY A 119 -16.92 -11.03 -19.41
N ASN A 120 -16.15 -11.72 -20.24
CA ASN A 120 -16.46 -11.95 -21.66
C ASN A 120 -16.74 -10.66 -22.47
N GLY A 121 -16.11 -9.54 -22.12
CA GLY A 121 -16.31 -8.25 -22.76
C GLY A 121 -17.59 -7.51 -22.37
N GLU A 122 -18.32 -7.98 -21.36
CA GLU A 122 -19.52 -7.31 -20.87
C GLU A 122 -19.19 -6.44 -19.65
N PHE A 123 -19.71 -5.22 -19.65
CA PHE A 123 -19.64 -4.33 -18.49
C PHE A 123 -20.87 -3.42 -18.40
N SER A 124 -21.10 -2.86 -17.25
CA SER A 124 -22.22 -1.95 -17.00
C SER A 124 -21.82 -0.75 -16.19
N SER A 125 -22.39 0.40 -16.49
CA SER A 125 -22.25 1.59 -15.68
C SER A 125 -22.88 1.38 -14.30
N LEU A 126 -22.16 1.69 -13.25
CA LEU A 126 -22.66 1.67 -11.87
C LEU A 126 -23.68 2.79 -11.62
N LEU A 127 -23.61 3.87 -12.41
CA LEU A 127 -24.46 5.04 -12.27
C LEU A 127 -25.73 4.94 -13.12
N SER A 128 -25.58 4.84 -14.47
CA SER A 128 -26.72 4.85 -15.41
C SER A 128 -27.35 3.48 -15.62
N LYS A 129 -26.67 2.40 -15.21
CA LYS A 129 -27.05 0.99 -15.49
C LYS A 129 -27.03 0.62 -16.98
N GLU A 130 -26.48 1.47 -17.83
CA GLU A 130 -26.23 1.15 -19.23
C GLU A 130 -25.30 -0.06 -19.34
N LYS A 131 -25.61 -0.92 -20.33
CA LYS A 131 -24.87 -2.16 -20.57
C LYS A 131 -24.11 -2.06 -21.90
N TYR A 132 -22.88 -2.54 -21.87
CA TYR A 132 -21.95 -2.54 -22.99
C TYR A 132 -21.46 -3.95 -23.28
N LYS A 133 -21.20 -4.21 -24.56
CA LYS A 133 -20.54 -5.42 -25.04
C LYS A 133 -19.41 -5.03 -25.96
N VAL A 134 -18.20 -5.44 -25.61
CA VAL A 134 -16.98 -5.16 -26.39
C VAL A 134 -16.58 -6.40 -27.17
N SER A 135 -16.34 -6.24 -28.47
CA SER A 135 -15.58 -7.18 -29.29
C SER A 135 -14.13 -6.75 -29.29
N PHE A 136 -13.22 -7.63 -28.88
CA PHE A 136 -11.79 -7.34 -28.74
C PHE A 136 -10.94 -8.49 -29.27
N GLU A 137 -9.68 -8.19 -29.60
CA GLU A 137 -8.71 -9.22 -29.97
C GLU A 137 -8.02 -9.81 -28.71
N LYS A 138 -7.71 -8.95 -27.73
CA LYS A 138 -7.05 -9.35 -26.48
C LYS A 138 -7.68 -8.68 -25.28
N GLU A 139 -7.80 -9.43 -24.19
CA GLU A 139 -8.20 -8.93 -22.87
C GLU A 139 -6.99 -8.88 -21.95
N VAL A 140 -6.89 -7.80 -21.19
CA VAL A 140 -5.83 -7.57 -20.21
C VAL A 140 -6.47 -7.33 -18.84
N ASP A 141 -6.41 -8.33 -17.99
CA ASP A 141 -6.84 -8.20 -16.59
C ASP A 141 -5.72 -7.59 -15.75
N SER A 142 -5.79 -6.28 -15.52
CA SER A 142 -4.87 -5.59 -14.63
C SER A 142 -5.34 -5.57 -13.16
N THR A 143 -6.44 -6.25 -12.85
CA THR A 143 -6.97 -6.42 -11.49
C THR A 143 -6.54 -7.75 -10.85
N TYR A 144 -5.75 -8.56 -11.54
CA TYR A 144 -5.33 -9.91 -11.16
C TYR A 144 -4.84 -10.03 -9.70
N MET A 145 -4.09 -9.04 -9.21
CA MET A 145 -3.60 -9.03 -7.83
C MET A 145 -4.72 -8.90 -6.78
N ASN A 146 -5.93 -8.55 -7.19
CA ASN A 146 -7.13 -8.43 -6.37
C ASN A 146 -6.88 -7.74 -5.02
N VAL A 147 -6.18 -6.60 -5.06
CA VAL A 147 -5.83 -5.85 -3.86
C VAL A 147 -7.09 -5.27 -3.24
N VAL A 148 -7.45 -5.76 -2.07
CA VAL A 148 -8.57 -5.24 -1.27
C VAL A 148 -7.99 -4.50 -0.08
N VAL A 149 -8.18 -3.17 -0.06
CA VAL A 149 -7.73 -2.35 1.07
C VAL A 149 -8.58 -2.61 2.32
N PRO A 150 -8.00 -2.47 3.52
CA PRO A 150 -8.72 -2.79 4.77
C PRO A 150 -10.03 -2.05 4.97
N SER A 151 -10.18 -0.83 4.45
CA SER A 151 -11.42 -0.06 4.51
C SER A 151 -12.60 -0.68 3.74
N LYS A 152 -12.33 -1.64 2.86
CA LYS A 152 -13.35 -2.31 2.03
C LYS A 152 -13.74 -3.71 2.53
N ARG A 153 -13.22 -4.14 3.68
CA ARG A 153 -13.56 -5.44 4.28
C ARG A 153 -13.71 -5.33 5.79
N PRO A 154 -14.56 -6.18 6.42
CA PRO A 154 -14.63 -6.26 7.87
C PRO A 154 -13.29 -6.75 8.46
N PRO A 155 -12.96 -6.41 9.70
CA PRO A 155 -11.79 -6.92 10.37
C PRO A 155 -11.88 -8.45 10.48
N PRO A 156 -10.76 -9.17 10.31
CA PRO A 156 -10.75 -10.64 10.38
C PRO A 156 -10.72 -11.18 11.82
N PHE A 157 -11.19 -10.40 12.78
CA PHE A 157 -11.27 -10.77 14.20
C PHE A 157 -12.54 -10.21 14.83
N THR A 158 -12.94 -10.82 15.94
CA THR A 158 -14.12 -10.42 16.70
C THR A 158 -13.74 -9.38 17.75
N LEU A 159 -14.58 -8.38 17.92
CA LEU A 159 -14.48 -7.39 18.99
C LEU A 159 -15.46 -7.75 20.09
N SER A 160 -15.01 -7.66 21.34
CA SER A 160 -15.89 -7.79 22.52
C SER A 160 -15.98 -6.46 23.25
N GLY A 161 -17.12 -6.19 23.86
CA GLY A 161 -17.37 -4.95 24.62
C GLY A 161 -17.54 -3.70 23.73
N ASN A 162 -17.35 -2.54 24.32
CA ASN A 162 -17.52 -1.23 23.66
C ASN A 162 -16.25 -0.72 22.98
N VAL A 163 -15.56 -1.58 22.24
CA VAL A 163 -14.36 -1.22 21.49
C VAL A 163 -14.73 -0.73 20.10
N LEU A 164 -14.36 0.50 19.75
CA LEU A 164 -14.47 0.98 18.38
C LEU A 164 -13.35 0.37 17.53
N SER A 165 -13.72 -0.21 16.41
CA SER A 165 -12.76 -0.62 15.37
C SER A 165 -13.00 0.23 14.14
N ALA A 166 -11.91 0.79 13.61
CA ALA A 166 -11.96 1.63 12.44
C ALA A 166 -10.79 1.36 11.49
N PRO A 167 -10.99 1.45 10.18
CA PRO A 167 -9.89 1.47 9.22
C PRO A 167 -9.12 2.79 9.31
N LEU A 168 -7.87 2.82 8.78
CA LEU A 168 -7.05 4.03 8.80
C LEU A 168 -7.69 5.22 8.09
N ASN A 169 -8.58 4.97 7.14
CA ASN A 169 -9.35 6.02 6.46
C ASN A 169 -10.10 6.93 7.43
N GLU A 170 -10.53 6.40 8.56
CA GLU A 170 -11.28 7.13 9.59
C GLU A 170 -10.39 7.73 10.68
N LEU A 171 -9.12 7.29 10.78
CA LEU A 171 -8.22 7.69 11.86
C LEU A 171 -8.04 9.19 11.99
N SER A 172 -7.94 9.91 10.88
CA SER A 172 -7.80 11.37 10.86
C SER A 172 -9.03 12.10 11.37
N ALA A 173 -10.22 11.50 11.25
CA ALA A 173 -11.49 12.07 11.71
C ALA A 173 -11.82 11.76 13.17
N LEU A 174 -11.23 10.70 13.74
CA LEU A 174 -11.52 10.27 15.10
C LEU A 174 -10.92 11.20 16.17
N GLY A 175 -9.86 11.94 15.82
CA GLY A 175 -9.20 12.87 16.73
C GLY A 175 -8.57 12.17 17.96
N GLN A 176 -8.21 12.97 18.98
CA GLN A 176 -7.61 12.48 20.22
C GLN A 176 -8.66 12.09 21.31
N LYS A 177 -9.85 11.71 20.91
CA LYS A 177 -10.97 11.44 21.82
C LYS A 177 -10.81 10.16 22.65
N PHE A 178 -9.82 9.32 22.34
CA PHE A 178 -9.64 8.00 22.93
C PHE A 178 -8.48 8.00 23.91
N GLU A 179 -8.65 7.32 25.03
CA GLU A 179 -7.61 7.17 26.04
C GLU A 179 -6.48 6.26 25.58
N HIS A 180 -6.79 5.24 24.74
CA HIS A 180 -5.82 4.26 24.28
C HIS A 180 -6.06 3.83 22.82
N PHE A 181 -4.98 3.59 22.09
CA PHE A 181 -5.00 3.15 20.70
C PHE A 181 -4.34 1.77 20.56
N ASN A 182 -5.04 0.84 19.93
CA ASN A 182 -4.49 -0.48 19.62
C ASN A 182 -4.31 -0.60 18.11
N VAL A 183 -3.06 -0.66 17.67
CA VAL A 183 -2.71 -0.86 16.25
C VAL A 183 -2.46 -2.34 16.02
N VAL A 184 -3.20 -2.95 15.09
CA VAL A 184 -3.09 -4.39 14.78
C VAL A 184 -2.47 -4.58 13.40
N GLY A 185 -1.36 -5.31 13.34
CA GLY A 185 -0.63 -5.61 12.11
C GLY A 185 0.84 -5.21 12.15
N ALA A 186 1.66 -5.76 11.26
CA ALA A 186 3.10 -5.48 11.16
C ALA A 186 3.52 -4.97 9.75
N GLY A 187 2.55 -4.68 8.89
CA GLY A 187 2.80 -4.16 7.53
C GLY A 187 2.87 -2.64 7.48
N LYS A 188 3.09 -2.11 6.25
CA LYS A 188 3.18 -0.66 5.97
C LYS A 188 2.05 0.14 6.61
N THR A 189 0.82 -0.32 6.49
CA THR A 189 -0.35 0.41 6.99
C THR A 189 -0.37 0.55 8.51
N ALA A 190 0.07 -0.49 9.25
CA ALA A 190 0.21 -0.39 10.71
C ALA A 190 1.38 0.54 11.10
N ILE A 191 2.48 0.49 10.36
CA ILE A 191 3.60 1.43 10.52
C ILE A 191 3.12 2.87 10.34
N ASP A 192 2.37 3.14 9.28
CA ASP A 192 1.81 4.47 9.03
C ASP A 192 0.83 4.93 10.12
N ALA A 193 0.02 4.00 10.65
CA ALA A 193 -0.87 4.30 11.78
C ALA A 193 -0.09 4.77 13.00
N VAL A 194 0.94 4.02 13.39
CA VAL A 194 1.80 4.37 14.54
C VAL A 194 2.50 5.71 14.30
N LEU A 195 3.11 5.91 13.13
CA LEU A 195 3.77 7.17 12.78
C LEU A 195 2.79 8.36 12.75
N PHE A 196 1.58 8.14 12.25
CA PHE A 196 0.52 9.15 12.23
C PHE A 196 0.11 9.56 13.65
N LEU A 197 -0.13 8.59 14.55
CA LEU A 197 -0.45 8.86 15.95
C LEU A 197 0.67 9.65 16.64
N LEU A 198 1.92 9.20 16.49
CA LEU A 198 3.08 9.86 17.07
C LEU A 198 3.29 11.28 16.53
N ARG A 199 3.05 11.52 15.23
CA ARG A 199 3.12 12.85 14.61
C ARG A 199 2.05 13.80 15.15
N ASN A 200 0.90 13.25 15.52
CA ASN A 200 -0.21 14.00 16.14
C ASN A 200 -0.11 14.00 17.67
N GLU A 201 1.11 13.84 18.22
CA GLU A 201 1.44 14.01 19.63
C GLU A 201 0.72 13.04 20.58
N VAL A 202 0.25 11.91 20.07
CA VAL A 202 -0.28 10.84 20.93
C VAL A 202 0.89 10.26 21.72
N ASP A 203 0.74 10.22 23.05
CA ASP A 203 1.75 9.64 23.93
C ASP A 203 2.03 8.16 23.55
N PRO A 204 3.29 7.76 23.34
CA PRO A 204 3.64 6.38 23.04
C PRO A 204 3.10 5.34 24.04
N ASP A 205 2.97 5.71 25.31
CA ASP A 205 2.44 4.81 26.35
C ASP A 205 0.91 4.58 26.21
N ARG A 206 0.22 5.41 25.41
CA ARG A 206 -1.18 5.24 25.01
C ARG A 206 -1.36 4.39 23.75
N ILE A 207 -0.28 3.89 23.16
CA ILE A 207 -0.30 3.09 21.94
C ILE A 207 0.15 1.66 22.28
N SER A 208 -0.70 0.67 22.01
CA SER A 208 -0.32 -0.74 21.99
C SER A 208 -0.23 -1.21 20.54
N TRP A 209 0.88 -1.86 20.19
CA TRP A 209 1.09 -2.38 18.86
C TRP A 209 1.06 -3.91 18.86
N ILE A 210 0.02 -4.48 18.28
CA ILE A 210 -0.21 -5.92 18.22
C ILE A 210 0.31 -6.43 16.87
N MET A 211 1.43 -7.15 16.90
CA MET A 211 2.07 -7.73 15.72
C MET A 211 1.87 -9.23 15.71
N PRO A 212 1.05 -9.78 14.82
CA PRO A 212 0.91 -11.25 14.72
C PRO A 212 2.22 -11.96 14.42
N ARG A 213 3.08 -11.32 13.64
CA ARG A 213 4.45 -11.74 13.33
C ARG A 213 5.29 -10.50 13.06
N ASP A 214 6.49 -10.45 13.60
CA ASP A 214 7.43 -9.37 13.27
C ASP A 214 7.93 -9.51 11.82
N SER A 215 8.29 -8.39 11.22
CA SER A 215 8.67 -8.31 9.81
C SER A 215 10.05 -7.70 9.63
N TRP A 216 10.83 -8.27 8.74
CA TRP A 216 11.98 -7.60 8.16
C TRP A 216 11.51 -6.36 7.39
N ILE A 217 12.18 -5.24 7.58
CA ILE A 217 11.82 -3.94 7.02
C ILE A 217 12.99 -3.45 6.15
N LEU A 218 12.70 -2.97 4.95
CA LEU A 218 13.71 -2.40 4.06
C LEU A 218 14.13 -1.00 4.53
N ASP A 219 15.43 -0.70 4.46
CA ASP A 219 15.93 0.67 4.66
C ASP A 219 15.70 1.49 3.37
N ARG A 220 14.84 2.50 3.45
CA ARG A 220 14.55 3.39 2.32
C ARG A 220 15.78 4.10 1.77
N ALA A 221 16.77 4.38 2.61
CA ALA A 221 18.01 5.01 2.17
C ALA A 221 18.77 4.18 1.12
N GLN A 222 18.55 2.86 1.08
CA GLN A 222 19.16 1.99 0.09
C GLN A 222 18.32 1.85 -1.19
N ILE A 223 17.08 2.31 -1.19
CA ILE A 223 16.15 2.22 -2.32
C ILE A 223 15.93 3.62 -2.88
N GLN A 224 16.97 4.18 -3.49
CA GLN A 224 16.93 5.53 -4.06
C GLN A 224 17.17 5.48 -5.59
N PRO A 225 16.62 6.40 -6.40
CA PRO A 225 16.71 6.38 -7.85
C PRO A 225 18.08 6.85 -8.36
N THR A 226 19.15 6.24 -7.86
CA THR A 226 20.52 6.47 -8.31
C THR A 226 21.22 5.16 -8.60
N LEU A 227 22.11 5.14 -9.59
CA LEU A 227 22.88 3.94 -9.93
C LEU A 227 23.66 3.40 -8.72
N LYS A 228 24.22 4.29 -7.92
CA LYS A 228 24.95 3.92 -6.70
C LYS A 228 24.04 3.19 -5.71
N SER A 229 22.84 3.72 -5.45
CA SER A 229 21.91 3.12 -4.51
C SER A 229 21.40 1.76 -5.00
N ILE A 230 21.01 1.68 -6.28
CA ILE A 230 20.56 0.43 -6.92
C ILE A 230 21.67 -0.62 -6.86
N GLY A 231 22.91 -0.26 -7.22
CA GLY A 231 24.06 -1.16 -7.17
C GLY A 231 24.35 -1.66 -5.74
N THR A 232 24.28 -0.76 -4.75
CA THR A 232 24.49 -1.12 -3.33
C THR A 232 23.36 -2.04 -2.84
N ALA A 233 22.09 -1.74 -3.16
CA ALA A 233 20.97 -2.58 -2.77
C ALA A 233 21.04 -3.99 -3.36
N LEU A 234 21.47 -4.10 -4.63
CA LEU A 234 21.71 -5.37 -5.28
C LEU A 234 22.88 -6.14 -4.63
N ALA A 235 24.01 -5.49 -4.40
CA ALA A 235 25.17 -6.10 -3.75
C ALA A 235 24.81 -6.63 -2.35
N ASN A 236 24.06 -5.86 -1.55
CA ASN A 236 23.61 -6.25 -0.21
C ASN A 236 22.63 -7.44 -0.20
N GLN A 237 22.10 -7.84 -1.35
CA GLN A 237 21.24 -9.03 -1.49
C GLN A 237 21.96 -10.18 -2.18
N VAL A 238 22.67 -9.90 -3.26
CA VAL A 238 23.35 -10.94 -4.09
C VAL A 238 24.51 -11.57 -3.32
N VAL A 239 25.36 -10.77 -2.66
CA VAL A 239 26.52 -11.31 -1.91
C VAL A 239 26.04 -12.20 -0.75
N PRO A 240 25.16 -11.75 0.16
CA PRO A 240 24.60 -12.63 1.18
C PRO A 240 23.92 -13.87 0.58
N GLY A 241 23.22 -13.71 -0.55
CA GLY A 241 22.54 -14.82 -1.23
C GLY A 241 23.51 -15.92 -1.68
N SER A 242 24.66 -15.53 -2.26
CA SER A 242 25.67 -16.47 -2.72
C SER A 242 26.42 -17.19 -1.59
N GLU A 243 26.47 -16.58 -0.40
CA GLU A 243 27.24 -17.07 0.74
C GLU A 243 26.38 -17.77 1.81
N SER A 244 25.07 -17.74 1.68
CA SER A 244 24.15 -18.28 2.69
C SER A 244 23.76 -19.72 2.41
N LYS A 245 23.75 -20.56 3.46
CA LYS A 245 23.38 -21.97 3.38
C LYS A 245 21.88 -22.21 3.51
N ASN A 246 21.17 -21.25 4.08
CA ASN A 246 19.72 -21.31 4.29
C ASN A 246 19.14 -19.88 4.36
N ILE A 247 17.79 -19.81 4.36
CA ILE A 247 17.05 -18.54 4.34
C ILE A 247 17.27 -17.68 5.58
N ASP A 248 17.46 -18.30 6.73
CA ASP A 248 17.69 -17.60 8.00
C ASP A 248 19.05 -16.89 8.01
N GLU A 249 20.09 -17.58 7.53
CA GLU A 249 21.42 -17.01 7.35
C GLU A 249 21.41 -15.88 6.33
N PHE A 250 20.67 -16.05 5.24
CA PHE A 250 20.48 -15.00 4.22
C PHE A 250 19.93 -13.71 4.83
N PHE A 251 18.79 -13.79 5.53
CA PHE A 251 18.19 -12.59 6.14
C PHE A 251 19.09 -11.96 7.20
N SER A 252 19.82 -12.76 7.99
CA SER A 252 20.80 -12.24 8.95
C SER A 252 21.90 -11.45 8.24
N LYS A 253 22.53 -12.02 7.23
CA LYS A 253 23.61 -11.36 6.46
C LYS A 253 23.13 -10.10 5.74
N VAL A 254 21.91 -10.10 5.16
CA VAL A 254 21.33 -8.89 4.56
C VAL A 254 21.08 -7.81 5.60
N SER A 255 20.64 -8.20 6.81
CA SER A 255 20.49 -7.27 7.93
C SER A 255 21.84 -6.70 8.40
N ASP A 256 22.87 -7.54 8.52
CA ASP A 256 24.24 -7.13 8.90
C ASP A 256 24.86 -6.18 7.86
N ALA A 257 24.55 -6.39 6.58
CA ALA A 257 24.91 -5.49 5.50
C ALA A 257 24.10 -4.16 5.50
N GLY A 258 23.15 -4.01 6.43
CA GLY A 258 22.30 -2.81 6.56
C GLY A 258 21.15 -2.74 5.55
N GLY A 259 20.89 -3.81 4.79
CA GLY A 259 19.77 -3.88 3.83
C GLY A 259 18.40 -4.05 4.48
N LEU A 260 18.39 -4.61 5.70
CA LEU A 260 17.17 -4.87 6.47
C LEU A 260 17.26 -4.25 7.86
N LEU A 261 16.12 -3.83 8.36
CA LEU A 261 15.93 -3.22 9.68
C LEU A 261 14.95 -4.06 10.50
N ARG A 262 15.02 -3.92 11.82
CA ARG A 262 14.11 -4.54 12.81
C ARG A 262 13.60 -3.52 13.81
N ILE A 263 12.37 -3.70 14.26
CA ILE A 263 11.80 -2.87 15.34
C ILE A 263 12.46 -3.25 16.67
N ASP A 264 12.48 -4.55 17.00
CA ASP A 264 13.13 -5.09 18.20
C ASP A 264 14.31 -5.97 17.81
N GLU A 265 15.51 -5.63 18.28
CA GLU A 265 16.74 -6.37 17.99
C GLU A 265 16.76 -7.76 18.65
N ASN A 266 15.97 -7.97 19.71
CA ASN A 266 15.87 -9.24 20.44
C ASN A 266 14.84 -10.19 19.80
N VAL A 267 14.04 -9.72 18.86
CA VAL A 267 13.03 -10.54 18.17
C VAL A 267 13.50 -10.84 16.75
N LYS A 268 13.59 -12.13 16.40
CA LYS A 268 13.88 -12.55 15.04
C LYS A 268 12.62 -12.45 14.18
N PRO A 269 12.59 -11.59 13.16
CA PRO A 269 11.45 -11.50 12.28
C PRO A 269 11.21 -12.79 11.49
N THR A 270 9.94 -13.16 11.35
CA THR A 270 9.51 -14.35 10.60
C THR A 270 8.75 -14.02 9.32
N MET A 271 8.65 -12.74 8.98
CA MET A 271 7.97 -12.23 7.80
C MET A 271 8.86 -11.29 7.00
N TYR A 272 8.65 -11.28 5.69
CA TYR A 272 9.20 -10.29 4.77
C TYR A 272 8.11 -9.86 3.78
N ARG A 273 7.69 -8.60 3.85
CA ARG A 273 6.61 -8.04 3.02
C ARG A 273 6.99 -6.72 2.36
N CYS A 274 8.28 -6.47 2.20
CA CYS A 274 8.83 -5.27 1.56
C CYS A 274 8.34 -3.95 2.19
N SER A 275 7.89 -3.95 3.44
CA SER A 275 7.65 -2.70 4.17
C SER A 275 8.95 -1.91 4.25
N THR A 276 8.88 -0.61 4.00
CA THR A 276 10.07 0.24 3.87
C THR A 276 9.95 1.43 4.81
N VAL A 277 10.99 1.70 5.58
CA VAL A 277 11.08 2.86 6.48
C VAL A 277 12.46 3.52 6.37
N THR A 278 12.57 4.75 6.87
CA THR A 278 13.86 5.38 7.15
C THR A 278 14.33 5.01 8.55
N LYS A 279 15.63 5.21 8.83
CA LYS A 279 16.15 5.10 10.21
C LYS A 279 15.47 6.11 11.16
N ALA A 280 15.11 7.28 10.67
CA ALA A 280 14.37 8.28 11.46
C ALA A 280 12.95 7.81 11.82
N GLU A 281 12.24 7.20 10.89
CA GLU A 281 10.94 6.54 11.15
C GLU A 281 11.12 5.39 12.15
N LEU A 282 12.14 4.55 11.99
CA LEU A 282 12.42 3.44 12.89
C LEU A 282 12.64 3.91 14.33
N ILE A 283 13.38 5.02 14.53
CA ILE A 283 13.58 5.64 15.85
C ILE A 283 12.22 6.01 16.46
N GLN A 284 11.30 6.57 15.70
CA GLN A 284 9.95 6.88 16.21
C GLN A 284 9.18 5.61 16.58
N LEU A 285 9.20 4.59 15.73
CA LEU A 285 8.53 3.31 15.98
C LEU A 285 9.04 2.62 17.25
N LYS A 286 10.35 2.68 17.51
CA LYS A 286 10.98 2.14 18.73
C LYS A 286 10.56 2.85 20.03
N ARG A 287 9.85 3.98 19.96
CA ARG A 287 9.25 4.62 21.14
C ARG A 287 8.07 3.85 21.70
N ILE A 288 7.43 3.01 20.89
CA ILE A 288 6.32 2.17 21.35
C ILE A 288 6.89 1.02 22.19
N LYS A 289 6.64 1.04 23.50
CA LYS A 289 7.12 0.02 24.43
C LYS A 289 6.18 -1.18 24.53
N LYS A 290 4.88 -0.95 24.31
CA LYS A 290 3.86 -1.98 24.41
C LYS A 290 3.65 -2.68 23.07
N ILE A 291 4.64 -3.48 22.67
CA ILE A 291 4.56 -4.34 21.49
C ILE A 291 4.15 -5.74 21.93
N ILE A 292 3.12 -6.28 21.32
CA ILE A 292 2.56 -7.60 21.63
C ILE A 292 2.79 -8.48 20.41
N TYR A 293 3.78 -9.38 20.51
CA TYR A 293 4.03 -10.38 19.49
C TYR A 293 3.11 -11.58 19.75
N TYR A 294 2.19 -11.80 18.83
CA TYR A 294 1.22 -12.88 18.93
C TYR A 294 1.43 -13.86 17.78
N LEU A 295 2.01 -15.02 18.09
CA LEU A 295 2.08 -16.13 17.14
C LEU A 295 0.65 -16.65 16.91
N MET A 296 0.08 -16.36 15.74
CA MET A 296 -1.20 -16.91 15.31
C MET A 296 -1.07 -18.42 15.06
N VAL A 297 -1.05 -19.21 16.12
CA VAL A 297 -1.38 -20.63 16.03
C VAL A 297 -2.91 -20.70 15.93
N LYS A 298 -3.43 -20.87 14.70
CA LYS A 298 -4.81 -21.24 14.39
C LYS A 298 -5.86 -20.85 15.45
N MET A 299 -6.09 -19.56 15.68
CA MET A 299 -7.29 -19.13 16.38
C MET A 299 -8.28 -18.53 15.39
N PRO A 300 -9.53 -18.98 15.37
CA PRO A 300 -10.55 -18.45 14.46
C PRO A 300 -10.98 -17.02 14.81
N SER A 301 -10.60 -16.49 15.99
CA SER A 301 -10.93 -15.12 16.39
C SER A 301 -9.93 -14.56 17.41
N ILE A 302 -9.52 -13.32 17.27
CA ILE A 302 -8.89 -12.53 18.32
C ILE A 302 -10.04 -11.84 19.07
N THR A 303 -10.25 -12.18 20.33
CA THR A 303 -11.26 -11.54 21.17
C THR A 303 -10.58 -10.49 22.05
N PHE A 304 -10.87 -9.21 21.80
CA PHE A 304 -10.41 -8.13 22.66
C PHE A 304 -11.32 -8.01 23.88
N GLY A 305 -10.74 -7.85 25.08
CA GLY A 305 -11.51 -7.71 26.33
C GLY A 305 -11.55 -8.98 27.20
N THR A 306 -10.90 -10.08 26.76
CA THR A 306 -10.70 -11.27 27.59
C THR A 306 -9.20 -11.56 27.77
N PRO A 307 -8.77 -12.21 28.88
CA PRO A 307 -7.37 -12.60 29.02
C PRO A 307 -6.87 -13.45 27.84
N PRO A 308 -5.65 -13.20 27.31
CA PRO A 308 -4.61 -12.27 27.79
C PRO A 308 -4.76 -10.81 27.32
N PHE A 309 -5.87 -10.39 26.71
CA PHE A 309 -6.07 -9.07 26.08
C PHE A 309 -6.97 -8.14 26.93
N ASN A 310 -6.90 -8.21 28.26
CA ASN A 310 -7.66 -7.36 29.19
C ASN A 310 -7.29 -5.86 29.17
N PHE A 311 -6.58 -5.41 28.15
CA PHE A 311 -6.10 -4.02 28.05
C PHE A 311 -7.18 -3.01 27.61
N LEU A 312 -8.42 -3.47 27.39
CA LEU A 312 -9.42 -2.71 26.67
C LEU A 312 -10.67 -2.37 27.48
N ASN A 313 -10.65 -2.54 28.79
CA ASN A 313 -11.81 -2.33 29.66
C ASN A 313 -12.01 -0.86 30.12
N GLY A 314 -11.44 0.11 29.41
CA GLY A 314 -11.73 1.53 29.65
C GLY A 314 -12.73 2.10 28.63
N PRO A 315 -13.65 2.98 29.01
CA PRO A 315 -14.42 3.76 28.05
C PRO A 315 -13.45 4.60 27.20
N GLY A 316 -13.52 4.47 25.87
CA GLY A 316 -12.69 5.26 24.95
C GLY A 316 -11.51 4.57 24.29
N SER A 317 -11.43 3.24 24.28
CA SER A 317 -10.38 2.53 23.52
C SER A 317 -10.76 2.34 22.04
N VAL A 318 -9.80 2.58 21.15
CA VAL A 318 -9.94 2.36 19.68
C VAL A 318 -8.98 1.29 19.21
N SER A 319 -9.44 0.39 18.34
CA SER A 319 -8.62 -0.62 17.70
C SER A 319 -8.56 -0.37 16.19
N TYR A 320 -7.35 -0.25 15.65
CA TYR A 320 -7.10 -0.12 14.21
C TYR A 320 -6.57 -1.42 13.65
N THR A 321 -7.13 -1.84 12.52
CA THR A 321 -6.86 -3.16 11.97
C THR A 321 -6.18 -3.11 10.63
N HIS A 322 -5.08 -3.86 10.52
CA HIS A 322 -4.53 -4.26 9.24
C HIS A 322 -3.93 -5.66 9.34
N LEU A 323 -4.55 -6.57 8.64
CA LEU A 323 -3.95 -7.84 8.25
C LEU A 323 -3.79 -7.81 6.73
N THR A 324 -2.61 -7.56 6.26
CA THR A 324 -2.18 -7.95 4.91
C THR A 324 -1.28 -9.16 5.02
#